data_87e40d555dac643193529d08c472cad0
#
_entry.id   87e40d555dac643193529d08c472cad0
#
_cell.length_a   1.000
_cell.length_b   1.000
_cell.length_c   1.000
_cell.angle_alpha   90.00
_cell.angle_beta   90.00
_cell.angle_gamma   90.00
#
_symmetry.space_group_name_H-M   'P 1'
#
loop_
_entity.id
_entity.type
_entity.pdbx_description
1 polymer ?
#
loop_
_entity_poly.entity_id
_entity_poly.type
_entity_poly.pdbx_seq_one_letter_code
_entity_poly.pdbx_strand_id
1 'polypeptide(L)'
;MNVLRHFYNLEPPFELKDGINYDNNNSSKIYLQLNAQKKDFVYVLGNFNDYVKDKKSLMNINPSNNKFWFEISYLNENENYWYQYQVFSKSPVSGSPTVIKVADPFSNLIISSYDDNQIPENSFPNLPKFPENQIWEFTFINKSEKYDWNITEFDKPKKEDLIIYEILVSDFDKESSFQNLIDRIEYFKNLNINAIELMPVMEFEGNESWGYNSSYHLSLDKFYGTQNKLKEFIDLCHQNGIAVILDLALNHVFGRSPLVKMWMDDPDNNSWGGPSNENPYFNQSAKHTYSVGYDFNHQNELTQYYTKRVVEHWINDYKIDGFRWDLTKGFTQNCDENNYDCTNSFQQDRVDLLKSYADYSWSLDPDHYVIFEHLGSNSEEM
;
A
#
# COMPACT_ATOMS: atom_id res chain seq x y z
N MET A 1 14.86 33.49 10.55
CA MET A 1 14.16 32.20 10.46
C MET A 1 12.95 32.20 9.52
N ASN A 2 12.34 33.33 9.18
CA ASN A 2 11.22 33.44 8.23
C ASN A 2 11.62 33.42 6.74
N VAL A 3 12.90 33.50 6.41
CA VAL A 3 13.38 33.66 5.03
C VAL A 3 13.31 32.35 4.23
N LEU A 4 13.43 31.18 4.87
CA LEU A 4 13.40 29.90 4.18
C LEU A 4 11.97 29.47 3.77
N ARG A 5 10.92 29.84 4.52
CA ARG A 5 9.53 29.51 4.13
C ARG A 5 9.05 30.22 2.86
N HIS A 6 9.65 31.36 2.49
CA HIS A 6 9.23 32.10 1.29
C HIS A 6 9.82 31.56 -0.01
N PHE A 7 10.93 30.82 0.03
CA PHE A 7 11.61 30.34 -1.18
C PHE A 7 11.07 29.02 -1.75
N TYR A 8 10.21 28.31 -1.02
CA TYR A 8 9.75 26.96 -1.40
C TYR A 8 8.22 26.82 -1.43
N ASN A 9 7.47 27.90 -1.28
CA ASN A 9 6.03 27.92 -1.51
C ASN A 9 5.78 28.10 -3.00
N LEU A 10 5.49 27.01 -3.69
CA LEU A 10 5.30 26.97 -5.13
C LEU A 10 4.16 26.02 -5.45
N GLU A 11 3.24 26.47 -6.31
CA GLU A 11 2.22 25.59 -6.86
C GLU A 11 2.86 24.55 -7.80
N PRO A 12 2.42 23.29 -7.76
CA PRO A 12 2.80 22.31 -8.79
C PRO A 12 2.19 22.69 -10.14
N PRO A 13 2.75 22.18 -11.26
CA PRO A 13 2.29 22.55 -12.60
C PRO A 13 0.86 22.07 -12.94
N PHE A 14 0.36 21.09 -12.20
CA PHE A 14 -0.99 20.54 -12.27
C PHE A 14 -1.36 19.91 -10.92
N GLU A 15 -2.60 19.49 -10.78
CA GLU A 15 -3.04 18.80 -9.56
C GLU A 15 -2.35 17.45 -9.41
N LEU A 16 -1.68 17.23 -8.26
CA LEU A 16 -0.95 16.01 -7.95
C LEU A 16 -1.74 15.14 -6.98
N LYS A 17 -1.69 13.82 -7.21
CA LYS A 17 -2.05 12.81 -6.19
C LYS A 17 -0.82 12.49 -5.32
N ASP A 18 -1.03 12.06 -4.07
CA ASP A 18 0.07 11.59 -3.23
C ASP A 18 0.75 10.37 -3.86
N GLY A 19 2.09 10.32 -3.80
CA GLY A 19 2.92 9.37 -4.51
C GLY A 19 3.52 9.92 -5.80
N ILE A 20 3.84 9.03 -6.73
CA ILE A 20 4.43 9.35 -8.04
C ILE A 20 3.34 9.78 -9.02
N ASN A 21 3.57 10.91 -9.69
CA ASN A 21 2.75 11.42 -10.80
C ASN A 21 3.62 11.50 -12.07
N TYR A 22 3.26 10.74 -13.09
CA TYR A 22 3.97 10.75 -14.37
C TYR A 22 3.51 11.93 -15.23
N ASP A 23 4.46 12.59 -15.89
CA ASP A 23 4.12 13.65 -16.86
C ASP A 23 3.66 13.01 -18.17
N ASN A 24 2.42 13.20 -18.53
CA ASN A 24 1.84 12.63 -19.75
C ASN A 24 2.48 13.18 -21.05
N ASN A 25 3.18 14.32 -20.95
CA ASN A 25 3.80 15.00 -22.11
C ASN A 25 5.32 14.79 -22.15
N ASN A 26 5.92 14.25 -21.08
CA ASN A 26 7.36 14.11 -20.98
C ASN A 26 7.76 12.89 -20.11
N SER A 27 8.09 11.77 -20.74
CA SER A 27 8.48 10.51 -20.08
C SER A 27 9.76 10.62 -19.24
N SER A 28 10.59 11.64 -19.47
CA SER A 28 11.80 11.90 -18.66
C SER A 28 11.53 12.67 -17.37
N LYS A 29 10.26 12.93 -17.05
CA LYS A 29 9.86 13.76 -15.91
C LYS A 29 8.76 13.12 -15.09
N ILE A 30 8.91 13.20 -13.76
CA ILE A 30 7.88 12.81 -12.80
C ILE A 30 7.75 13.87 -11.72
N TYR A 31 6.59 13.86 -11.05
CA TYR A 31 6.33 14.69 -9.88
C TYR A 31 5.98 13.81 -8.70
N LEU A 32 6.57 14.11 -7.55
CA LEU A 32 6.27 13.46 -6.28
C LEU A 32 5.41 14.38 -5.43
N GLN A 33 4.42 13.83 -4.74
CA GLN A 33 3.68 14.53 -3.70
C GLN A 33 3.63 13.70 -2.43
N LEU A 34 3.87 14.34 -1.30
CA LEU A 34 3.84 13.75 0.03
C LEU A 34 3.01 14.59 0.98
N ASN A 35 2.04 13.97 1.63
CA ASN A 35 1.41 14.55 2.82
C ASN A 35 2.26 14.22 4.04
N ALA A 36 2.91 15.23 4.61
CA ALA A 36 3.73 15.09 5.82
C ALA A 36 3.37 16.21 6.81
N GLN A 37 2.14 16.15 7.32
CA GLN A 37 1.63 17.14 8.29
C GLN A 37 2.54 17.25 9.51
N LYS A 38 2.68 18.47 10.05
CA LYS A 38 3.53 18.79 11.20
C LYS A 38 5.03 18.55 10.97
N LYS A 39 5.47 18.31 9.73
CA LYS A 39 6.88 18.23 9.36
C LYS A 39 7.33 19.55 8.75
N ASP A 40 8.60 19.89 8.99
CA ASP A 40 9.15 21.19 8.58
C ASP A 40 9.79 21.16 7.19
N PHE A 41 10.49 20.06 6.88
CA PHE A 41 11.23 19.90 5.62
C PHE A 41 11.22 18.46 5.19
N VAL A 42 11.21 18.25 3.88
CA VAL A 42 11.39 16.94 3.26
C VAL A 42 12.40 17.07 2.13
N TYR A 43 13.39 16.17 2.11
CA TYR A 43 14.35 16.03 1.02
C TYR A 43 14.07 14.74 0.26
N VAL A 44 14.22 14.77 -1.06
CA VAL A 44 14.16 13.58 -1.91
C VAL A 44 15.58 13.11 -2.21
N LEU A 45 15.91 11.90 -1.78
CA LEU A 45 17.24 11.31 -1.92
C LEU A 45 17.14 10.05 -2.77
N GLY A 46 17.85 10.01 -3.88
CA GLY A 46 17.83 8.89 -4.80
C GLY A 46 19.12 8.75 -5.60
N ASN A 47 19.20 7.71 -6.43
CA ASN A 47 20.39 7.52 -7.28
C ASN A 47 20.53 8.60 -8.37
N PHE A 48 19.45 9.30 -8.73
CA PHE A 48 19.48 10.43 -9.67
C PHE A 48 20.16 11.69 -9.11
N ASN A 49 20.41 11.77 -7.82
CA ASN A 49 21.09 12.89 -7.16
C ASN A 49 22.19 12.44 -6.18
N ASP A 50 22.73 11.22 -6.36
CA ASP A 50 23.79 10.62 -5.54
C ASP A 50 23.47 10.66 -4.04
N TYR A 51 22.18 10.62 -3.67
CA TYR A 51 21.68 10.72 -2.29
C TYR A 51 22.14 11.99 -1.56
N VAL A 52 22.46 13.06 -2.31
CA VAL A 52 22.96 14.32 -1.74
C VAL A 52 21.79 15.16 -1.19
N LYS A 53 21.90 15.50 0.09
CA LYS A 53 21.01 16.43 0.75
C LYS A 53 21.51 17.87 0.57
N ASP A 54 20.90 18.58 -0.34
CA ASP A 54 21.17 20.00 -0.60
C ASP A 54 19.88 20.78 -0.92
N LYS A 55 20.02 22.03 -1.38
CA LYS A 55 18.87 22.84 -1.78
C LYS A 55 18.10 22.29 -2.98
N LYS A 56 18.76 21.50 -3.84
CA LYS A 56 18.16 20.97 -5.06
C LYS A 56 17.31 19.73 -4.78
N SER A 57 17.59 19.04 -3.67
CA SER A 57 16.81 17.88 -3.23
C SER A 57 15.69 18.24 -2.24
N LEU A 58 15.54 19.52 -1.86
CA LEU A 58 14.49 19.99 -0.95
C LEU A 58 13.15 20.12 -1.68
N MET A 59 12.09 19.52 -1.13
CA MET A 59 10.74 19.62 -1.67
C MET A 59 10.13 21.02 -1.49
N ASN A 60 9.32 21.44 -2.47
CA ASN A 60 8.46 22.60 -2.35
C ASN A 60 7.24 22.28 -1.47
N ILE A 61 6.58 23.31 -0.96
CA ILE A 61 5.28 23.23 -0.29
C ILE A 61 4.24 23.82 -1.23
N ASN A 62 3.21 23.07 -1.54
CA ASN A 62 2.05 23.57 -2.26
C ASN A 62 1.22 24.47 -1.32
N PRO A 63 1.09 25.77 -1.58
CA PRO A 63 0.38 26.70 -0.69
C PRO A 63 -1.13 26.42 -0.60
N SER A 64 -1.71 25.73 -1.60
CA SER A 64 -3.14 25.45 -1.65
C SER A 64 -3.57 24.31 -0.71
N ASN A 65 -2.67 23.35 -0.41
CA ASN A 65 -3.01 22.17 0.40
C ASN A 65 -1.96 21.80 1.46
N ASN A 66 -0.87 22.57 1.55
CA ASN A 66 0.27 22.36 2.46
C ASN A 66 0.98 20.99 2.30
N LYS A 67 0.83 20.32 1.16
CA LYS A 67 1.58 19.09 0.85
C LYS A 67 2.95 19.44 0.27
N PHE A 68 3.90 18.54 0.49
CA PHE A 68 5.23 18.63 -0.12
C PHE A 68 5.18 18.06 -1.53
N TRP A 69 5.88 18.71 -2.49
CA TRP A 69 6.01 18.21 -3.84
C TRP A 69 7.38 18.46 -4.43
N PHE A 70 7.78 17.62 -5.40
CA PHE A 70 9.10 17.66 -6.01
C PHE A 70 9.04 17.23 -7.47
N GLU A 71 9.81 17.88 -8.34
CA GLU A 71 10.00 17.48 -9.73
C GLU A 71 11.33 16.72 -9.88
N ILE A 72 11.29 15.53 -10.45
CA ILE A 72 12.47 14.81 -10.94
C ILE A 72 12.45 14.90 -12.45
N SER A 73 13.53 15.45 -13.03
CA SER A 73 13.70 15.67 -14.45
C SER A 73 14.90 14.92 -15.01
N TYR A 74 14.94 14.76 -16.32
CA TYR A 74 16.04 14.12 -17.04
C TYR A 74 16.21 12.63 -16.74
N LEU A 75 15.14 11.94 -16.40
CA LEU A 75 15.16 10.50 -16.22
C LEU A 75 15.38 9.81 -17.59
N ASN A 76 16.36 8.92 -17.66
CA ASN A 76 16.62 8.10 -18.83
C ASN A 76 15.71 6.86 -18.80
N GLU A 77 15.04 6.55 -19.91
CA GLU A 77 14.13 5.41 -20.00
C GLU A 77 14.80 4.05 -19.78
N ASN A 78 16.10 3.96 -20.10
CA ASN A 78 16.89 2.72 -19.95
C ASN A 78 17.58 2.56 -18.59
N GLU A 79 17.30 3.44 -17.64
CA GLU A 79 17.91 3.40 -16.32
C GLU A 79 16.86 3.19 -15.22
N ASN A 80 17.24 2.43 -14.20
CA ASN A 80 16.44 2.23 -13.01
C ASN A 80 16.68 3.35 -12.00
N TYR A 81 15.60 3.89 -11.45
CA TYR A 81 15.66 4.94 -10.46
C TYR A 81 14.88 4.55 -9.22
N TRP A 82 15.38 5.01 -8.07
CA TRP A 82 14.72 4.85 -6.78
C TRP A 82 15.00 6.04 -5.88
N TYR A 83 14.12 6.26 -4.92
CA TYR A 83 14.23 7.36 -3.97
C TYR A 83 13.65 6.99 -2.61
N GLN A 84 14.04 7.77 -1.61
CA GLN A 84 13.40 7.82 -0.30
C GLN A 84 13.27 9.29 0.13
N TYR A 85 12.35 9.53 1.04
CA TYR A 85 12.21 10.82 1.70
C TYR A 85 13.07 10.87 2.95
N GLN A 86 13.77 12.00 3.17
CA GLN A 86 14.33 12.35 4.45
C GLN A 86 13.48 13.47 5.05
N VAL A 87 12.72 13.13 6.08
CA VAL A 87 11.71 14.00 6.70
C VAL A 87 12.26 14.60 7.99
N PHE A 88 12.07 15.90 8.18
CA PHE A 88 12.56 16.65 9.33
C PHE A 88 11.43 17.27 10.12
N SER A 89 11.54 17.16 11.45
CA SER A 89 10.72 17.86 12.43
C SER A 89 11.64 18.65 13.37
N LYS A 90 11.48 19.97 13.43
CA LYS A 90 12.27 20.83 14.34
C LYS A 90 11.83 20.73 15.79
N SER A 91 10.58 20.42 15.99
CA SER A 91 9.95 20.34 17.30
C SER A 91 9.04 19.11 17.34
N PRO A 92 9.63 17.90 17.29
CA PRO A 92 8.84 16.69 17.39
C PRO A 92 8.23 16.59 18.80
N VAL A 93 7.17 15.80 18.93
CA VAL A 93 6.68 15.41 20.25
C VAL A 93 7.76 14.61 21.00
N SER A 94 7.66 14.58 22.32
CA SER A 94 8.60 13.81 23.15
C SER A 94 8.63 12.35 22.71
N GLY A 95 9.82 11.80 22.54
CA GLY A 95 10.04 10.43 22.07
C GLY A 95 10.13 10.28 20.55
N SER A 96 9.70 11.28 19.77
CA SER A 96 9.77 11.19 18.31
C SER A 96 11.10 11.67 17.74
N PRO A 97 11.64 11.04 16.67
CA PRO A 97 12.90 11.47 16.08
C PRO A 97 12.76 12.81 15.34
N THR A 98 13.84 13.60 15.35
CA THR A 98 13.93 14.87 14.59
C THR A 98 14.12 14.64 13.09
N VAL A 99 14.63 13.48 12.70
CA VAL A 99 14.93 13.10 11.32
C VAL A 99 14.61 11.63 11.12
N ILE A 100 13.86 11.34 10.05
CA ILE A 100 13.55 9.97 9.65
C ILE A 100 13.70 9.82 8.13
N LYS A 101 14.16 8.65 7.67
CA LYS A 101 14.15 8.27 6.27
C LYS A 101 13.05 7.24 6.04
N VAL A 102 12.28 7.43 4.99
CA VAL A 102 11.16 6.54 4.63
C VAL A 102 11.01 6.44 3.10
N ALA A 103 10.55 5.29 2.60
CA ALA A 103 10.03 5.19 1.25
C ALA A 103 8.71 5.97 1.11
N ASP A 104 8.21 6.11 -0.10
CA ASP A 104 6.91 6.74 -0.34
C ASP A 104 5.77 5.84 0.17
N PRO A 105 4.84 6.36 0.99
CA PRO A 105 3.69 5.58 1.45
C PRO A 105 2.79 5.04 0.32
N PHE A 106 2.82 5.69 -0.84
CA PHE A 106 2.04 5.31 -2.03
C PHE A 106 2.89 4.57 -3.07
N SER A 107 4.00 3.97 -2.63
CA SER A 107 4.87 3.17 -3.48
C SER A 107 4.16 1.93 -4.01
N ASN A 108 4.28 1.66 -5.30
CA ASN A 108 3.78 0.44 -5.92
C ASN A 108 4.86 -0.63 -6.15
N LEU A 109 6.11 -0.28 -5.87
CA LEU A 109 7.24 -1.18 -5.83
C LEU A 109 8.33 -0.57 -4.93
N ILE A 110 8.83 -1.36 -3.99
CA ILE A 110 9.93 -0.96 -3.11
C ILE A 110 11.14 -1.84 -3.31
N ILE A 111 12.32 -1.35 -2.91
CA ILE A 111 13.52 -2.16 -2.71
C ILE A 111 13.90 -2.09 -1.24
N SER A 112 14.24 -3.24 -0.66
CA SER A 112 14.48 -3.41 0.78
C SER A 112 15.82 -4.07 1.06
N SER A 113 16.55 -3.56 2.06
CA SER A 113 17.76 -4.21 2.56
C SER A 113 17.49 -5.43 3.43
N TYR A 114 16.24 -5.64 3.83
CA TYR A 114 15.87 -6.70 4.76
C TYR A 114 15.64 -8.03 4.06
N ASP A 115 14.92 -8.01 2.93
CA ASP A 115 14.34 -9.22 2.35
C ASP A 115 14.81 -9.48 0.91
N ASP A 116 15.13 -8.44 0.13
CA ASP A 116 15.37 -8.53 -1.32
C ASP A 116 16.52 -9.49 -1.71
N ASN A 117 17.53 -9.62 -0.86
CA ASN A 117 18.67 -10.52 -1.12
C ASN A 117 18.31 -12.01 -1.09
N GLN A 118 17.12 -12.36 -0.61
CA GLN A 118 16.62 -13.72 -0.53
C GLN A 118 15.55 -14.00 -1.61
N ILE A 119 15.18 -13.00 -2.40
CA ILE A 119 14.19 -13.15 -3.48
C ILE A 119 14.84 -13.91 -4.64
N PRO A 120 14.23 -15.03 -5.08
CA PRO A 120 14.76 -15.81 -6.20
C PRO A 120 14.74 -15.03 -7.52
N GLU A 121 15.80 -15.12 -8.30
CA GLU A 121 15.90 -14.48 -9.64
C GLU A 121 14.78 -14.91 -10.60
N ASN A 122 14.28 -16.13 -10.48
CA ASN A 122 13.15 -16.62 -11.30
C ASN A 122 11.80 -16.01 -10.86
N SER A 123 11.65 -15.60 -9.61
CA SER A 123 10.44 -14.89 -9.14
C SER A 123 10.48 -13.44 -9.59
N PHE A 124 11.57 -12.74 -9.33
CA PHE A 124 11.74 -11.34 -9.73
C PHE A 124 13.03 -11.11 -10.52
N PRO A 125 13.03 -11.32 -11.85
CA PRO A 125 14.21 -11.13 -12.70
C PRO A 125 14.71 -9.69 -12.66
N ASN A 126 16.04 -9.54 -12.57
CA ASN A 126 16.73 -8.25 -12.58
C ASN A 126 16.27 -7.30 -11.44
N LEU A 127 15.91 -7.84 -10.29
CA LEU A 127 15.64 -7.01 -9.11
C LEU A 127 16.86 -6.13 -8.81
N PRO A 128 16.73 -4.79 -8.74
CA PRO A 128 17.84 -3.93 -8.43
C PRO A 128 18.45 -4.27 -7.06
N LYS A 129 19.77 -4.32 -6.99
CA LYS A 129 20.45 -4.49 -5.71
C LYS A 129 20.20 -3.28 -4.83
N PHE A 130 19.96 -3.53 -3.55
CA PHE A 130 19.83 -2.46 -2.58
C PHE A 130 21.11 -1.60 -2.56
N PRO A 131 21.01 -0.25 -2.54
CA PRO A 131 22.15 0.63 -2.65
C PRO A 131 23.08 0.53 -1.44
N GLU A 132 24.38 0.43 -1.68
CA GLU A 132 25.40 0.35 -0.64
C GLU A 132 25.38 1.60 0.26
N ASN A 133 25.66 1.42 1.53
CA ASN A 133 25.71 2.49 2.54
C ASN A 133 24.40 3.26 2.74
N GLN A 134 23.28 2.74 2.25
CA GLN A 134 21.96 3.26 2.55
C GLN A 134 21.23 2.39 3.57
N ILE A 135 20.17 2.95 4.16
CA ILE A 135 19.31 2.28 5.14
C ILE A 135 17.85 2.53 4.78
N TRP A 136 16.97 1.66 5.22
CA TRP A 136 15.54 1.68 5.00
C TRP A 136 15.16 1.43 3.54
N GLU A 137 13.90 1.25 3.31
CA GLU A 137 13.35 0.97 1.99
C GLU A 137 13.43 2.21 1.07
N PHE A 138 13.50 1.94 -0.24
CA PHE A 138 13.38 2.92 -1.31
C PHE A 138 12.17 2.61 -2.17
N THR A 139 11.50 3.66 -2.62
CA THR A 139 10.50 3.58 -3.68
C THR A 139 11.20 3.44 -5.02
N PHE A 140 10.85 2.41 -5.77
CA PHE A 140 11.33 2.23 -7.13
C PHE A 140 10.44 3.01 -8.10
N ILE A 141 11.07 3.77 -9.00
CA ILE A 141 10.37 4.50 -10.05
C ILE A 141 10.15 3.53 -11.21
N ASN A 142 8.98 2.90 -11.23
CA ASN A 142 8.64 1.92 -12.24
C ASN A 142 8.28 2.63 -13.55
N LYS A 143 9.09 2.43 -14.56
CA LYS A 143 8.85 2.88 -15.94
C LYS A 143 8.49 1.72 -16.86
N SER A 144 8.16 0.54 -16.30
CA SER A 144 7.82 -0.64 -17.09
C SER A 144 6.69 -0.34 -18.05
N GLU A 145 6.75 -0.99 -19.20
CA GLU A 145 5.68 -0.93 -20.20
C GLU A 145 4.35 -1.32 -19.57
N LYS A 146 3.31 -0.62 -19.95
CA LYS A 146 1.95 -0.92 -19.52
C LYS A 146 1.61 -2.34 -19.97
N TYR A 147 1.09 -3.16 -19.05
CA TYR A 147 0.65 -4.51 -19.38
C TYR A 147 -0.46 -4.46 -20.44
N ASP A 148 -0.33 -5.27 -21.48
CA ASP A 148 -1.31 -5.37 -22.58
C ASP A 148 -2.29 -6.51 -22.26
N TRP A 149 -3.49 -6.14 -21.82
CA TRP A 149 -4.53 -7.08 -21.41
C TRP A 149 -5.18 -7.77 -22.62
N ASN A 150 -5.22 -9.09 -22.61
CA ASN A 150 -5.97 -9.86 -23.59
C ASN A 150 -7.48 -9.72 -23.36
N ILE A 151 -7.91 -9.71 -22.07
CA ILE A 151 -9.30 -9.51 -21.69
C ILE A 151 -9.47 -8.07 -21.22
N THR A 152 -10.13 -7.26 -22.02
CA THR A 152 -10.42 -5.85 -21.69
C THR A 152 -11.71 -5.71 -20.89
N GLU A 153 -12.69 -6.55 -21.17
CA GLU A 153 -13.98 -6.64 -20.45
C GLU A 153 -14.18 -8.09 -20.01
N PHE A 154 -14.47 -8.28 -18.72
CA PHE A 154 -14.70 -9.58 -18.12
C PHE A 154 -16.14 -9.67 -17.61
N ASP A 155 -16.89 -10.63 -18.13
CA ASP A 155 -18.26 -10.93 -17.65
C ASP A 155 -18.16 -11.79 -16.37
N LYS A 156 -18.28 -11.14 -15.22
CA LYS A 156 -18.07 -11.75 -13.92
C LYS A 156 -19.18 -12.77 -13.58
N PRO A 157 -18.84 -13.88 -12.93
CA PRO A 157 -19.84 -14.75 -12.32
C PRO A 157 -20.77 -14.00 -11.37
N LYS A 158 -22.05 -14.40 -11.31
CA LYS A 158 -22.97 -13.81 -10.33
C LYS A 158 -22.50 -14.12 -8.91
N LYS A 159 -22.62 -13.17 -8.00
CA LYS A 159 -22.18 -13.34 -6.61
C LYS A 159 -22.85 -14.52 -5.90
N GLU A 160 -24.08 -14.86 -6.28
CA GLU A 160 -24.83 -16.01 -5.73
C GLU A 160 -24.30 -17.36 -6.22
N ASP A 161 -23.55 -17.37 -7.33
CA ASP A 161 -23.03 -18.58 -7.97
C ASP A 161 -21.53 -18.77 -7.73
N LEU A 162 -20.89 -17.94 -6.88
CA LEU A 162 -19.46 -18.02 -6.61
C LEU A 162 -19.07 -19.33 -5.92
N ILE A 163 -18.08 -19.98 -6.51
CA ILE A 163 -17.33 -21.11 -5.92
C ILE A 163 -15.89 -20.63 -5.79
N ILE A 164 -15.53 -20.20 -4.59
CA ILE A 164 -14.26 -19.54 -4.30
C ILE A 164 -13.21 -20.57 -3.85
N TYR A 165 -12.02 -20.49 -4.40
CA TYR A 165 -10.83 -21.22 -3.96
C TYR A 165 -9.81 -20.24 -3.39
N GLU A 166 -9.62 -20.29 -2.07
CA GLU A 166 -8.64 -19.47 -1.37
C GLU A 166 -7.22 -20.02 -1.54
N ILE A 167 -6.25 -19.16 -1.82
CA ILE A 167 -4.85 -19.53 -2.07
C ILE A 167 -3.90 -18.66 -1.27
N LEU A 168 -3.02 -19.31 -0.52
CA LEU A 168 -1.76 -18.72 -0.07
C LEU A 168 -0.70 -19.03 -1.14
N VAL A 169 -0.18 -17.98 -1.80
CA VAL A 169 0.74 -18.16 -2.95
C VAL A 169 2.00 -18.92 -2.56
N SER A 170 2.54 -18.66 -1.35
CA SER A 170 3.75 -19.35 -0.85
C SER A 170 3.58 -20.85 -0.65
N ASP A 171 2.36 -21.32 -0.35
CA ASP A 171 2.10 -22.70 0.03
C ASP A 171 1.48 -23.54 -1.10
N PHE A 172 1.10 -22.88 -2.21
CA PHE A 172 0.35 -23.56 -3.28
C PHE A 172 1.19 -24.55 -4.07
N ASP A 173 2.44 -24.24 -4.39
CA ASP A 173 3.38 -25.15 -5.09
C ASP A 173 4.82 -24.82 -4.66
N LYS A 174 5.79 -25.57 -5.18
CA LYS A 174 7.20 -25.57 -4.76
C LYS A 174 7.93 -24.23 -4.89
N GLU A 175 7.51 -23.37 -5.82
CA GLU A 175 8.26 -22.13 -6.15
C GLU A 175 7.58 -20.86 -5.62
N SER A 176 6.51 -20.98 -4.84
CA SER A 176 5.88 -19.85 -4.14
C SER A 176 5.68 -18.59 -5.03
N SER A 177 5.23 -18.76 -6.28
CA SER A 177 5.20 -17.68 -7.27
C SER A 177 3.92 -17.62 -8.09
N PHE A 178 3.60 -16.45 -8.64
CA PHE A 178 2.48 -16.30 -9.61
C PHE A 178 2.68 -17.13 -10.86
N GLN A 179 3.92 -17.43 -11.26
CA GLN A 179 4.18 -18.33 -12.38
C GLN A 179 3.60 -19.73 -12.12
N ASN A 180 3.71 -20.24 -10.91
CA ASN A 180 3.14 -21.51 -10.54
C ASN A 180 1.61 -21.52 -10.62
N LEU A 181 0.96 -20.42 -10.25
CA LEU A 181 -0.49 -20.30 -10.42
C LEU A 181 -0.88 -20.31 -11.90
N ILE A 182 -0.13 -19.61 -12.75
CA ILE A 182 -0.30 -19.62 -14.22
C ILE A 182 -0.17 -21.04 -14.77
N ASP A 183 0.87 -21.76 -14.39
CA ASP A 183 1.14 -23.13 -14.85
C ASP A 183 0.06 -24.13 -14.39
N ARG A 184 -0.70 -23.78 -13.37
CA ARG A 184 -1.75 -24.60 -12.78
C ARG A 184 -3.17 -24.20 -13.20
N ILE A 185 -3.35 -23.35 -14.18
CA ILE A 185 -4.70 -22.88 -14.59
C ILE A 185 -5.65 -24.04 -14.92
N GLU A 186 -5.17 -25.13 -15.55
CA GLU A 186 -5.98 -26.30 -15.83
C GLU A 186 -6.44 -27.05 -14.57
N TYR A 187 -5.68 -26.97 -13.48
CA TYR A 187 -6.11 -27.53 -12.20
C TYR A 187 -7.35 -26.78 -11.68
N PHE A 188 -7.34 -25.45 -11.71
CA PHE A 188 -8.47 -24.63 -11.27
C PHE A 188 -9.72 -24.86 -12.14
N LYS A 189 -9.54 -24.95 -13.45
CA LYS A 189 -10.63 -25.30 -14.39
C LYS A 189 -11.26 -26.65 -14.07
N ASN A 190 -10.43 -27.65 -13.79
CA ASN A 190 -10.92 -29.01 -13.48
C ASN A 190 -11.65 -29.10 -12.13
N LEU A 191 -11.41 -28.14 -11.21
CA LEU A 191 -12.17 -28.02 -9.97
C LEU A 191 -13.55 -27.39 -10.18
N ASN A 192 -13.85 -26.85 -11.38
CA ASN A 192 -15.05 -26.09 -11.69
C ASN A 192 -15.30 -24.90 -10.73
N ILE A 193 -14.25 -24.29 -10.23
CA ILE A 193 -14.34 -23.03 -9.49
C ILE A 193 -14.52 -21.88 -10.48
N ASN A 194 -15.12 -20.79 -10.01
CA ASN A 194 -15.31 -19.57 -10.82
C ASN A 194 -14.76 -18.31 -10.16
N ALA A 195 -14.10 -18.46 -9.01
CA ALA A 195 -13.34 -17.40 -8.37
C ALA A 195 -12.12 -17.97 -7.63
N ILE A 196 -11.03 -17.23 -7.66
CA ILE A 196 -9.84 -17.47 -6.82
C ILE A 196 -9.72 -16.27 -5.87
N GLU A 197 -9.57 -16.57 -4.58
CA GLU A 197 -9.23 -15.58 -3.56
C GLU A 197 -7.74 -15.71 -3.23
N LEU A 198 -6.98 -14.66 -3.50
CA LEU A 198 -5.59 -14.58 -3.12
C LEU A 198 -5.49 -14.01 -1.70
N MET A 199 -4.92 -14.77 -0.77
CA MET A 199 -4.46 -14.22 0.51
C MET A 199 -3.54 -13.03 0.24
N PRO A 200 -3.28 -12.13 1.23
CA PRO A 200 -2.65 -10.85 0.94
C PRO A 200 -1.34 -10.98 0.16
N VAL A 201 -1.24 -10.25 -0.94
CA VAL A 201 -0.05 -10.21 -1.83
C VAL A 201 0.68 -8.86 -1.78
N MET A 202 0.26 -7.96 -0.88
CA MET A 202 0.94 -6.69 -0.65
C MET A 202 2.27 -6.93 0.04
N GLU A 203 3.24 -6.04 -0.19
CA GLU A 203 4.56 -6.11 0.43
C GLU A 203 4.47 -6.19 1.96
N PHE A 204 4.88 -7.31 2.50
CA PHE A 204 4.87 -7.63 3.92
C PHE A 204 6.29 -7.74 4.49
N GLU A 205 6.41 -7.85 5.80
CA GLU A 205 7.71 -7.99 6.47
C GLU A 205 8.21 -9.45 6.41
N GLY A 206 9.37 -9.65 5.79
CA GLY A 206 9.96 -10.98 5.51
C GLY A 206 9.51 -11.55 4.18
N ASN A 207 9.94 -12.80 3.88
CA ASN A 207 9.58 -13.52 2.65
C ASN A 207 8.68 -14.73 2.92
N GLU A 208 8.42 -15.04 4.18
CA GLU A 208 7.57 -16.15 4.62
C GLU A 208 6.48 -15.61 5.55
N SER A 209 5.27 -15.46 5.03
CA SER A 209 4.12 -14.93 5.76
C SER A 209 2.82 -15.32 5.07
N TRP A 210 1.73 -15.27 5.83
CA TRP A 210 0.38 -15.29 5.24
C TRP A 210 0.01 -13.94 4.59
N GLY A 211 0.86 -12.91 4.74
CA GLY A 211 0.67 -11.60 4.14
C GLY A 211 -0.04 -10.58 5.01
N TYR A 212 -0.57 -10.97 6.18
CA TYR A 212 -1.28 -10.04 7.08
C TYR A 212 -0.36 -9.08 7.85
N ASN A 213 0.95 -9.24 7.74
CA ASN A 213 1.94 -8.29 8.27
C ASN A 213 2.40 -7.28 7.20
N SER A 214 1.47 -6.79 6.40
CA SER A 214 1.72 -5.81 5.34
C SER A 214 2.27 -4.49 5.88
N SER A 215 3.21 -3.89 5.13
CA SER A 215 3.77 -2.56 5.41
C SER A 215 3.54 -1.57 4.28
N TYR A 216 3.28 -2.05 3.05
CA TYR A 216 3.05 -1.22 1.85
C TYR A 216 1.88 -1.79 1.04
N HIS A 217 0.66 -1.29 1.28
CA HIS A 217 -0.56 -1.85 0.68
C HIS A 217 -0.74 -1.60 -0.83
N LEU A 218 0.06 -0.69 -1.44
CA LEU A 218 0.05 -0.46 -2.88
C LEU A 218 1.22 -1.18 -3.58
N SER A 219 2.20 -1.71 -2.85
CA SER A 219 3.29 -2.49 -3.42
C SER A 219 2.93 -3.96 -3.44
N LEU A 220 3.25 -4.62 -4.55
CA LEU A 220 3.21 -6.07 -4.65
C LEU A 220 4.43 -6.67 -3.97
N ASP A 221 4.25 -7.78 -3.25
CA ASP A 221 5.38 -8.51 -2.67
C ASP A 221 6.22 -9.20 -3.76
N LYS A 222 7.49 -8.87 -3.77
CA LYS A 222 8.45 -9.30 -4.80
C LYS A 222 8.78 -10.79 -4.73
N PHE A 223 8.57 -11.41 -3.58
CA PHE A 223 8.81 -12.84 -3.40
C PHE A 223 7.88 -13.68 -4.28
N TYR A 224 6.66 -13.21 -4.50
CA TYR A 224 5.67 -13.87 -5.35
C TYR A 224 5.86 -13.61 -6.85
N GLY A 225 6.58 -12.54 -7.20
CA GLY A 225 6.86 -12.22 -8.60
C GLY A 225 6.68 -10.76 -8.97
N THR A 226 6.78 -10.49 -10.27
CA THR A 226 6.63 -9.13 -10.80
C THR A 226 5.15 -8.73 -10.92
N GLN A 227 4.92 -7.42 -10.99
CA GLN A 227 3.59 -6.83 -11.26
C GLN A 227 2.95 -7.39 -12.53
N ASN A 228 3.75 -7.57 -13.60
CA ASN A 228 3.25 -8.12 -14.85
C ASN A 228 2.88 -9.61 -14.72
N LYS A 229 3.56 -10.38 -13.85
CA LYS A 229 3.19 -11.77 -13.60
C LYS A 229 1.85 -11.91 -12.88
N LEU A 230 1.56 -11.07 -11.92
CA LEU A 230 0.23 -11.03 -11.31
C LEU A 230 -0.85 -10.64 -12.34
N LYS A 231 -0.58 -9.62 -13.17
CA LYS A 231 -1.51 -9.21 -14.23
C LYS A 231 -1.74 -10.33 -15.25
N GLU A 232 -0.69 -11.05 -15.64
CA GLU A 232 -0.77 -12.22 -16.52
C GLU A 232 -1.64 -13.33 -15.91
N PHE A 233 -1.49 -13.60 -14.61
CA PHE A 233 -2.33 -14.56 -13.91
C PHE A 233 -3.81 -14.15 -13.90
N ILE A 234 -4.10 -12.88 -13.58
CA ILE A 234 -5.47 -12.35 -13.58
C ILE A 234 -6.08 -12.42 -14.97
N ASP A 235 -5.35 -11.98 -16.00
CA ASP A 235 -5.79 -12.01 -17.39
C ASP A 235 -6.09 -13.45 -17.84
N LEU A 236 -5.25 -14.41 -17.45
CA LEU A 236 -5.46 -15.84 -17.72
C LEU A 236 -6.69 -16.40 -16.98
N CYS A 237 -6.93 -15.96 -15.73
CA CYS A 237 -8.15 -16.31 -14.99
C CYS A 237 -9.39 -15.79 -15.73
N HIS A 238 -9.41 -14.53 -16.15
CA HIS A 238 -10.51 -13.93 -16.91
C HIS A 238 -10.76 -14.66 -18.24
N GLN A 239 -9.72 -15.08 -18.97
CA GLN A 239 -9.84 -15.90 -20.19
C GLN A 239 -10.55 -17.22 -19.94
N ASN A 240 -10.51 -17.73 -18.72
CA ASN A 240 -11.11 -18.99 -18.31
C ASN A 240 -12.39 -18.85 -17.48
N GLY A 241 -12.95 -17.64 -17.40
CA GLY A 241 -14.21 -17.37 -16.69
C GLY A 241 -14.05 -17.40 -15.15
N ILE A 242 -12.83 -17.18 -14.64
CA ILE A 242 -12.50 -17.19 -13.21
C ILE A 242 -12.22 -15.76 -12.75
N ALA A 243 -12.98 -15.29 -11.77
CA ALA A 243 -12.75 -14.01 -11.11
C ALA A 243 -11.57 -14.09 -10.13
N VAL A 244 -10.89 -12.97 -9.88
CA VAL A 244 -9.82 -12.89 -8.89
C VAL A 244 -10.20 -11.91 -7.79
N ILE A 245 -10.28 -12.43 -6.56
CA ILE A 245 -10.59 -11.71 -5.35
C ILE A 245 -9.28 -11.53 -4.57
N LEU A 246 -9.08 -10.37 -3.97
CA LEU A 246 -7.89 -10.08 -3.19
C LEU A 246 -8.26 -9.84 -1.73
N ASP A 247 -7.53 -10.49 -0.83
CA ASP A 247 -7.63 -10.25 0.60
C ASP A 247 -6.90 -8.96 1.00
N LEU A 248 -7.61 -8.05 1.65
CA LEU A 248 -7.14 -6.73 2.07
C LEU A 248 -7.04 -6.61 3.59
N ALA A 249 -5.82 -6.66 4.13
CA ALA A 249 -5.53 -6.40 5.53
C ALA A 249 -5.37 -4.89 5.81
N LEU A 250 -6.48 -4.14 5.79
CA LEU A 250 -6.51 -2.68 5.98
C LEU A 250 -7.04 -2.22 7.34
N ASN A 251 -7.19 -3.12 8.30
CA ASN A 251 -7.47 -2.75 9.69
C ASN A 251 -6.21 -2.33 10.45
N HIS A 252 -5.04 -2.81 10.02
CA HIS A 252 -3.73 -2.56 10.66
C HIS A 252 -2.59 -2.48 9.65
N VAL A 253 -1.39 -2.15 10.16
CA VAL A 253 -0.12 -2.15 9.41
C VAL A 253 1.02 -2.57 10.33
N PHE A 254 2.14 -3.00 9.73
CA PHE A 254 3.34 -3.35 10.50
C PHE A 254 4.42 -2.25 10.46
N GLY A 255 5.47 -2.43 11.25
CA GLY A 255 6.39 -1.38 11.69
C GLY A 255 7.29 -0.77 10.60
N ARG A 256 7.48 -1.43 9.46
CA ARG A 256 8.23 -0.85 8.33
C ARG A 256 7.45 0.22 7.58
N SER A 257 6.14 0.31 7.79
CA SER A 257 5.28 1.28 7.10
C SER A 257 5.80 2.71 7.26
N PRO A 258 5.97 3.45 6.16
CA PRO A 258 6.35 4.87 6.21
C PRO A 258 5.31 5.73 6.93
N LEU A 259 4.03 5.33 6.93
CA LEU A 259 2.96 6.03 7.66
C LEU A 259 3.11 5.91 9.17
N VAL A 260 3.68 4.81 9.67
CA VAL A 260 4.06 4.68 11.09
C VAL A 260 5.29 5.51 11.36
N LYS A 261 6.37 5.28 10.58
CA LYS A 261 7.69 5.86 10.82
C LYS A 261 7.72 7.38 10.79
N MET A 262 6.97 8.02 9.89
CA MET A 262 6.93 9.49 9.81
C MET A 262 6.46 10.18 11.09
N TRP A 263 5.62 9.52 11.89
CA TRP A 263 5.08 10.04 13.15
C TRP A 263 5.18 8.99 14.26
N MET A 264 6.33 8.33 14.38
CA MET A 264 6.52 7.32 15.42
C MET A 264 6.98 7.92 16.74
N ASP A 265 6.70 7.22 17.82
CA ASP A 265 7.32 7.35 19.12
C ASP A 265 8.46 6.32 19.20
N ASP A 266 9.70 6.80 19.34
CA ASP A 266 10.94 6.00 19.34
C ASP A 266 11.77 6.36 20.60
N PRO A 267 11.30 5.96 21.78
CA PRO A 267 11.95 6.33 23.04
C PRO A 267 13.36 5.76 23.18
N ASP A 268 13.64 4.64 22.51
CA ASP A 268 14.95 3.97 22.53
C ASP A 268 15.92 4.53 21.47
N ASN A 269 15.46 5.42 20.62
CA ASN A 269 16.23 6.04 19.52
C ASN A 269 16.93 4.99 18.63
N ASN A 270 16.22 3.92 18.31
CA ASN A 270 16.69 2.82 17.47
C ASN A 270 16.02 2.78 16.10
N SER A 271 15.17 3.77 15.81
CA SER A 271 14.36 3.94 14.59
C SER A 271 13.26 2.87 14.44
N TRP A 272 12.85 2.28 15.56
CA TRP A 272 11.70 1.39 15.67
C TRP A 272 10.79 1.89 16.78
N GLY A 273 9.51 2.03 16.47
CA GLY A 273 8.53 2.52 17.43
C GLY A 273 7.11 2.45 16.88
N GLY A 274 6.16 2.64 17.78
CA GLY A 274 4.74 2.71 17.43
C GLY A 274 4.29 4.12 17.02
N PRO A 275 3.02 4.29 16.64
CA PRO A 275 2.46 5.60 16.32
C PRO A 275 2.53 6.54 17.54
N SER A 276 3.04 7.74 17.35
CA SER A 276 2.95 8.81 18.35
C SER A 276 1.54 9.42 18.36
N ASN A 277 1.26 10.27 19.35
CA ASN A 277 -0.01 10.99 19.42
C ASN A 277 -0.21 12.03 18.30
N GLU A 278 0.80 12.28 17.48
CA GLU A 278 0.73 13.14 16.28
C GLU A 278 0.44 12.35 15.00
N ASN A 279 0.46 11.01 15.08
CA ASN A 279 0.22 10.20 13.90
C ASN A 279 -1.22 10.37 13.42
N PRO A 280 -1.44 10.85 12.19
CA PRO A 280 -2.80 11.08 11.71
C PRO A 280 -3.47 9.81 11.16
N TYR A 281 -2.73 8.71 10.97
CA TYR A 281 -3.24 7.49 10.36
C TYR A 281 -3.60 6.41 11.38
N PHE A 282 -2.95 6.40 12.55
CA PHE A 282 -3.04 5.29 13.49
C PHE A 282 -3.45 5.73 14.89
N ASN A 283 -4.09 4.81 15.58
CA ASN A 283 -4.33 4.92 17.01
C ASN A 283 -3.06 4.52 17.78
N GLN A 284 -2.80 5.17 18.93
CA GLN A 284 -1.71 4.74 19.82
C GLN A 284 -2.04 3.41 20.52
N SER A 285 -3.31 3.18 20.80
CA SER A 285 -3.86 1.92 21.32
C SER A 285 -5.03 1.54 20.45
N ALA A 286 -5.15 0.26 20.12
CA ALA A 286 -6.21 -0.23 19.25
C ALA A 286 -7.61 0.07 19.78
N LYS A 287 -8.54 0.31 18.87
CA LYS A 287 -9.95 0.58 19.16
C LYS A 287 -10.82 -0.67 19.05
N HIS A 288 -10.22 -1.83 19.15
CA HIS A 288 -10.88 -3.14 19.13
C HIS A 288 -10.00 -4.20 19.81
N THR A 289 -10.60 -5.31 20.21
CA THR A 289 -9.91 -6.35 21.00
C THR A 289 -8.98 -7.25 20.16
N TYR A 290 -9.22 -7.38 18.86
CA TYR A 290 -8.48 -8.29 17.98
C TYR A 290 -7.26 -7.62 17.34
N SER A 291 -6.55 -6.78 18.08
CA SER A 291 -5.44 -6.00 17.56
C SER A 291 -4.24 -6.88 17.22
N VAL A 292 -3.74 -6.69 16.00
CA VAL A 292 -2.42 -7.12 15.53
C VAL A 292 -1.79 -5.93 14.81
N GLY A 293 -0.48 -5.75 14.90
CA GLY A 293 0.18 -4.57 14.31
C GLY A 293 -0.32 -3.23 14.87
N TYR A 294 -0.27 -2.17 14.05
CA TYR A 294 -0.73 -0.81 14.41
C TYR A 294 -2.09 -0.51 13.79
N ASP A 295 -3.05 -0.21 14.64
CA ASP A 295 -4.46 -0.02 14.33
C ASP A 295 -4.72 1.28 13.55
N PHE A 296 -5.31 1.18 12.36
CA PHE A 296 -5.69 2.34 11.56
C PHE A 296 -6.84 3.13 12.19
N ASN A 297 -6.68 4.44 12.28
CA ASN A 297 -7.76 5.37 12.63
C ASN A 297 -8.61 5.69 11.39
N HIS A 298 -9.58 4.85 11.09
CA HIS A 298 -10.44 5.00 9.93
C HIS A 298 -11.44 6.18 10.00
N GLN A 299 -11.59 6.86 11.13
CA GLN A 299 -12.34 8.11 11.18
C GLN A 299 -11.52 9.31 10.67
N ASN A 300 -10.19 9.17 10.54
CA ASN A 300 -9.36 10.22 9.97
C ASN A 300 -9.46 10.23 8.43
N GLU A 301 -9.70 11.41 7.86
CA GLU A 301 -9.83 11.60 6.41
C GLU A 301 -8.58 11.14 5.61
N LEU A 302 -7.39 11.23 6.20
CA LEU A 302 -6.16 10.76 5.56
C LEU A 302 -6.10 9.23 5.46
N THR A 303 -6.57 8.53 6.48
CA THR A 303 -6.70 7.06 6.46
C THR A 303 -7.73 6.64 5.43
N GLN A 304 -8.88 7.31 5.38
CA GLN A 304 -9.91 7.03 4.37
C GLN A 304 -9.40 7.31 2.95
N TYR A 305 -8.66 8.39 2.75
CA TYR A 305 -8.02 8.70 1.48
C TYR A 305 -7.01 7.61 1.08
N TYR A 306 -6.13 7.21 2.01
CA TYR A 306 -5.16 6.13 1.78
C TYR A 306 -5.84 4.82 1.40
N THR A 307 -6.85 4.40 2.16
CA THR A 307 -7.65 3.20 1.88
C THR A 307 -8.30 3.24 0.49
N LYS A 308 -8.92 4.37 0.13
CA LYS A 308 -9.50 4.56 -1.21
C LYS A 308 -8.45 4.49 -2.32
N ARG A 309 -7.24 5.01 -2.09
CA ARG A 309 -6.13 4.91 -3.06
C ARG A 309 -5.63 3.46 -3.22
N VAL A 310 -5.64 2.65 -2.14
CA VAL A 310 -5.36 1.21 -2.23
C VAL A 310 -6.42 0.50 -3.07
N VAL A 311 -7.70 0.75 -2.79
CA VAL A 311 -8.83 0.22 -3.56
C VAL A 311 -8.73 0.61 -5.05
N GLU A 312 -8.51 1.91 -5.34
CA GLU A 312 -8.34 2.42 -6.70
C GLU A 312 -7.21 1.71 -7.44
N HIS A 313 -6.08 1.52 -6.78
CA HIS A 313 -4.90 0.87 -7.37
C HIS A 313 -5.18 -0.58 -7.78
N TRP A 314 -5.69 -1.39 -6.88
CA TRP A 314 -5.92 -2.80 -7.17
C TRP A 314 -7.05 -3.03 -8.19
N ILE A 315 -8.08 -2.20 -8.21
CA ILE A 315 -9.15 -2.28 -9.23
C ILE A 315 -8.63 -1.81 -10.60
N ASN A 316 -8.03 -0.60 -10.66
CA ASN A 316 -7.71 0.02 -11.95
C ASN A 316 -6.44 -0.53 -12.60
N ASP A 317 -5.40 -0.82 -11.80
CA ASP A 317 -4.10 -1.22 -12.33
C ASP A 317 -3.97 -2.75 -12.49
N TYR A 318 -4.72 -3.53 -11.66
CA TYR A 318 -4.66 -4.99 -11.67
C TYR A 318 -5.97 -5.66 -12.09
N LYS A 319 -7.06 -4.93 -12.26
CA LYS A 319 -8.38 -5.48 -12.59
C LYS A 319 -8.84 -6.57 -11.60
N ILE A 320 -8.60 -6.37 -10.32
CA ILE A 320 -9.12 -7.24 -9.26
C ILE A 320 -10.64 -7.15 -9.25
N ASP A 321 -11.32 -8.29 -9.21
CA ASP A 321 -12.78 -8.40 -9.34
C ASP A 321 -13.53 -8.26 -8.03
N GLY A 322 -12.85 -8.43 -6.91
CA GLY A 322 -13.44 -8.32 -5.58
C GLY A 322 -12.40 -8.17 -4.48
N PHE A 323 -12.85 -7.70 -3.33
CA PHE A 323 -12.05 -7.70 -2.10
C PHE A 323 -12.72 -8.50 -1.00
N ARG A 324 -11.94 -9.32 -0.32
CA ARG A 324 -12.23 -9.82 1.01
C ARG A 324 -11.52 -8.89 2.01
N TRP A 325 -12.29 -8.16 2.79
CA TRP A 325 -11.78 -7.22 3.79
C TRP A 325 -11.50 -7.98 5.09
N ASP A 326 -10.25 -8.07 5.44
CA ASP A 326 -9.78 -8.76 6.63
C ASP A 326 -10.20 -8.02 7.91
N LEU A 327 -10.62 -8.78 8.91
CA LEU A 327 -10.90 -8.34 10.27
C LEU A 327 -11.70 -7.02 10.33
N THR A 328 -12.89 -7.01 9.72
CA THR A 328 -13.73 -5.80 9.68
C THR A 328 -14.23 -5.34 11.06
N LYS A 329 -14.09 -6.14 12.10
CA LYS A 329 -14.24 -5.73 13.49
C LYS A 329 -13.31 -4.57 13.88
N GLY A 330 -12.13 -4.50 13.29
CA GLY A 330 -11.11 -3.48 13.52
C GLY A 330 -11.43 -2.10 12.97
N PHE A 331 -12.53 -1.92 12.24
CA PHE A 331 -12.85 -0.65 11.60
C PHE A 331 -13.63 0.33 12.48
N THR A 332 -13.97 -0.02 13.71
CA THR A 332 -14.61 0.91 14.66
C THR A 332 -13.59 1.78 15.40
N GLN A 333 -14.01 2.96 15.84
CA GLN A 333 -13.24 3.84 16.72
C GLN A 333 -13.92 4.04 18.08
N ASN A 334 -15.03 3.32 18.34
CA ASN A 334 -15.85 3.50 19.53
C ASN A 334 -15.49 2.58 20.70
N CYS A 335 -14.63 1.58 20.45
CA CYS A 335 -14.23 0.60 21.47
C CYS A 335 -12.78 0.83 21.94
N ASP A 336 -12.25 -0.08 22.72
CA ASP A 336 -10.85 -0.16 23.11
C ASP A 336 -10.37 -1.62 23.13
N GLU A 337 -9.08 -1.82 23.22
CA GLU A 337 -8.42 -3.13 23.13
C GLU A 337 -8.84 -4.14 24.20
N ASN A 338 -9.41 -3.68 25.32
CA ASN A 338 -9.81 -4.51 26.43
C ASN A 338 -11.32 -4.75 26.50
N ASN A 339 -12.10 -4.17 25.57
CA ASN A 339 -13.56 -4.23 25.59
C ASN A 339 -14.11 -5.16 24.50
N TYR A 340 -14.03 -6.47 24.79
CA TYR A 340 -14.54 -7.53 23.92
C TYR A 340 -16.02 -7.37 23.56
N ASP A 341 -16.86 -7.04 24.53
CA ASP A 341 -18.31 -6.90 24.31
C ASP A 341 -18.63 -5.72 23.38
N CYS A 342 -17.92 -4.60 23.53
CA CYS A 342 -18.04 -3.47 22.61
C CYS A 342 -17.61 -3.86 21.19
N THR A 343 -16.45 -4.49 21.01
CA THR A 343 -15.96 -4.89 19.69
C THR A 343 -16.93 -5.83 18.98
N ASN A 344 -17.57 -6.74 19.72
CA ASN A 344 -18.50 -7.73 19.19
C ASN A 344 -19.97 -7.29 19.19
N SER A 345 -20.27 -6.04 19.57
CA SER A 345 -21.59 -5.46 19.42
C SER A 345 -21.69 -4.57 18.18
N PHE A 346 -22.91 -4.27 17.77
CA PHE A 346 -23.16 -3.35 16.66
C PHE A 346 -22.50 -1.98 16.89
N GLN A 347 -21.75 -1.53 15.87
CA GLN A 347 -21.09 -0.21 15.87
C GLN A 347 -21.47 0.55 14.61
N GLN A 348 -22.20 1.64 14.75
CA GLN A 348 -22.72 2.42 13.61
C GLN A 348 -21.57 3.03 12.79
N ASP A 349 -20.50 3.52 13.43
CA ASP A 349 -19.33 4.09 12.77
C ASP A 349 -18.66 3.07 11.84
N ARG A 350 -18.52 1.83 12.29
CA ARG A 350 -17.99 0.71 11.50
C ARG A 350 -18.86 0.42 10.28
N VAL A 351 -20.18 0.35 10.48
CA VAL A 351 -21.13 0.09 9.38
C VAL A 351 -21.08 1.20 8.33
N ASP A 352 -21.10 2.46 8.75
CA ASP A 352 -21.06 3.62 7.84
C ASP A 352 -19.75 3.65 7.05
N LEU A 353 -18.64 3.36 7.70
CA LEU A 353 -17.34 3.32 7.08
C LEU A 353 -17.22 2.20 6.05
N LEU A 354 -17.58 0.96 6.41
CA LEU A 354 -17.52 -0.20 5.52
C LEU A 354 -18.43 0.00 4.30
N LYS A 355 -19.63 0.56 4.49
CA LYS A 355 -20.50 0.98 3.38
C LYS A 355 -19.81 1.99 2.47
N SER A 356 -19.13 3.00 3.03
CA SER A 356 -18.44 4.01 2.22
C SER A 356 -17.32 3.44 1.36
N TYR A 357 -16.62 2.40 1.84
CA TYR A 357 -15.59 1.70 1.07
C TYR A 357 -16.19 0.78 0.00
N ALA A 358 -17.29 0.10 0.33
CA ALA A 358 -18.05 -0.68 -0.64
C ALA A 358 -18.58 0.20 -1.77
N ASP A 359 -19.24 1.32 -1.42
CA ASP A 359 -19.76 2.30 -2.39
C ASP A 359 -18.63 2.86 -3.27
N TYR A 360 -17.45 3.10 -2.70
CA TYR A 360 -16.30 3.56 -3.47
C TYR A 360 -15.82 2.49 -4.45
N SER A 361 -15.73 1.22 -4.05
CA SER A 361 -15.41 0.11 -4.94
C SER A 361 -16.40 0.02 -6.10
N TRP A 362 -17.70 0.10 -5.82
CA TRP A 362 -18.76 0.07 -6.84
C TRP A 362 -18.79 1.32 -7.73
N SER A 363 -18.27 2.45 -7.27
CA SER A 363 -18.12 3.63 -8.11
C SER A 363 -17.03 3.48 -9.17
N LEU A 364 -16.05 2.60 -8.94
CA LEU A 364 -14.97 2.25 -9.86
C LEU A 364 -15.35 1.09 -10.77
N ASP A 365 -16.00 0.08 -10.19
CA ASP A 365 -16.45 -1.14 -10.86
C ASP A 365 -17.78 -1.58 -10.24
N PRO A 366 -18.93 -1.34 -10.92
CA PRO A 366 -20.25 -1.59 -10.35
C PRO A 366 -20.52 -3.05 -9.94
N ASP A 367 -19.85 -4.00 -10.56
CA ASP A 367 -19.98 -5.44 -10.31
C ASP A 367 -18.87 -5.98 -9.42
N HIS A 368 -18.11 -5.11 -8.75
CA HIS A 368 -17.02 -5.51 -7.86
C HIS A 368 -17.55 -6.29 -6.64
N TYR A 369 -16.96 -7.45 -6.33
CA TYR A 369 -17.35 -8.21 -5.15
C TYR A 369 -16.81 -7.57 -3.88
N VAL A 370 -17.68 -7.47 -2.86
CA VAL A 370 -17.33 -6.98 -1.53
C VAL A 370 -17.67 -8.06 -0.52
N ILE A 371 -16.65 -8.62 0.10
CA ILE A 371 -16.76 -9.67 1.12
C ILE A 371 -16.15 -9.12 2.40
N PHE A 372 -16.91 -9.09 3.48
CA PHE A 372 -16.42 -8.67 4.79
C PHE A 372 -16.18 -9.89 5.68
N GLU A 373 -14.95 -10.08 6.14
CA GLU A 373 -14.70 -10.99 7.23
C GLU A 373 -15.18 -10.35 8.53
N HIS A 374 -16.39 -10.70 8.92
CA HIS A 374 -17.02 -10.14 10.10
C HIS A 374 -17.47 -11.26 11.03
N LEU A 375 -16.52 -11.86 11.73
CA LEU A 375 -16.74 -12.94 12.68
C LEU A 375 -17.52 -12.41 13.89
N GLY A 376 -18.82 -12.27 13.73
CA GLY A 376 -19.75 -11.72 14.70
C GLY A 376 -20.47 -12.78 15.49
N SER A 377 -20.99 -12.39 16.65
CA SER A 377 -22.02 -13.13 17.38
C SER A 377 -23.40 -12.68 16.89
N ASN A 378 -24.44 -13.50 17.15
CA ASN A 378 -25.83 -13.15 16.83
C ASN A 378 -26.32 -11.79 17.43
N SER A 379 -25.56 -11.22 18.37
CA SER A 379 -25.86 -9.89 18.95
C SER A 379 -25.60 -8.71 18.00
N GLU A 380 -24.93 -8.94 16.86
CA GLU A 380 -24.74 -7.93 15.81
C GLU A 380 -25.78 -8.04 14.68
N GLU A 381 -26.55 -9.11 14.65
CA GLU A 381 -27.67 -9.26 13.73
C GLU A 381 -28.81 -8.30 14.18
N MET A 382 -29.14 -7.32 13.35
CA MET A 382 -30.28 -6.43 13.53
C MET A 382 -31.35 -6.68 12.50
#